data_b3c0577ad70e8c3e1738ed78b3eeb667
#
_entry.id   b3c0577ad70e8c3e1738ed78b3eeb667
#
_cell.length_a   1.000
_cell.length_b   1.000
_cell.length_c   1.000
_cell.angle_alpha   90.00
_cell.angle_beta   90.00
_cell.angle_gamma   90.00
#
_symmetry.space_group_name_H-M   'P 1'
#
loop_
_entity.id
_entity.type
_entity.pdbx_description
1 polymer ?
#
loop_
_entity_poly.entity_id
_entity_poly.type
_entity_poly.pdbx_seq_one_letter_code
_entity_poly.pdbx_strand_id
1 'polypeptide(L)'
;MSSEIIWNDCRTCNQNTKHTVLGKTSKATPPDIYHDETKYFLLECNGCETIAFREEYHDYEEYYPISEDEYEHPISVETYPHFIKNHVPLEFSFDLPPIVENIYKESIIAIQRGAYTLAGLGLRATIEAICNDKEITGRNLQIRINNMSRSGMISKSDTQRLHAIRFMGNDAAHEIKKAKKESVMIALKIVEHLLLSVYIFENEVSKYLETPISTLDELIPILDKKLKVIDSDSTFTFVKLLGTAKRRILEGMDSLETELIQRVNDGNYDKIEVTAQPDGTTESSQWFKKAAGS
;
A
#
# COMPACT_ATOMS: atom_id res chain seq x y z
N MET A 1 42.72 20.72 7.18
CA MET A 1 42.39 20.62 5.73
C MET A 1 40.91 20.91 5.63
N SER A 2 40.46 21.95 4.89
CA SER A 2 39.05 22.17 4.67
C SER A 2 38.49 21.01 3.86
N SER A 3 37.53 20.27 4.39
CA SER A 3 36.84 19.23 3.64
C SER A 3 36.08 19.85 2.47
N GLU A 4 36.25 19.31 1.29
CA GLU A 4 35.51 19.71 0.09
C GLU A 4 34.03 19.42 0.30
N ILE A 5 33.16 20.37 -0.03
CA ILE A 5 31.70 20.23 0.13
C ILE A 5 31.03 20.38 -1.23
N ILE A 6 30.16 19.43 -1.58
CA ILE A 6 29.36 19.47 -2.80
C ILE A 6 27.87 19.31 -2.49
N TRP A 7 27.02 19.79 -3.39
CA TRP A 7 25.59 19.54 -3.33
C TRP A 7 25.25 18.21 -4.01
N ASN A 8 24.48 17.38 -3.32
CA ASN A 8 24.01 16.09 -3.85
C ASN A 8 22.63 15.75 -3.31
N ASP A 9 21.88 14.97 -4.08
CA ASP A 9 20.59 14.48 -3.60
C ASP A 9 20.80 13.36 -2.58
N CYS A 10 20.26 13.53 -1.37
CA CYS A 10 20.37 12.56 -0.29
C CYS A 10 19.13 11.66 -0.24
N ARG A 11 19.33 10.34 -0.31
CA ARG A 11 18.22 9.37 -0.26
C ARG A 11 17.46 9.36 1.07
N THR A 12 18.13 9.65 2.19
CA THR A 12 17.52 9.65 3.53
C THR A 12 16.83 10.98 3.83
N CYS A 13 17.46 12.12 3.51
CA CYS A 13 16.82 13.43 3.63
C CYS A 13 15.75 13.68 2.56
N ASN A 14 15.76 12.89 1.48
CA ASN A 14 14.91 12.99 0.30
C ASN A 14 14.89 14.39 -0.34
N GLN A 15 16.02 15.08 -0.28
CA GLN A 15 16.21 16.44 -0.82
C GLN A 15 17.68 16.66 -1.19
N ASN A 16 17.96 17.74 -1.92
CA ASN A 16 19.31 18.19 -2.22
C ASN A 16 19.95 18.81 -0.99
N THR A 17 21.11 18.31 -0.55
CA THR A 17 21.82 18.72 0.68
C THR A 17 23.31 18.86 0.43
N LYS A 18 23.98 19.53 1.35
CA LYS A 18 25.46 19.59 1.35
C LYS A 18 26.04 18.26 1.81
N HIS A 19 27.05 17.80 1.10
CA HIS A 19 27.79 16.58 1.43
C HIS A 19 29.26 16.90 1.55
N THR A 20 29.91 16.29 2.53
CA THR A 20 31.37 16.31 2.67
C THR A 20 31.97 15.21 1.78
N VAL A 21 32.99 15.55 1.01
CA VAL A 21 33.74 14.59 0.21
C VAL A 21 34.71 13.84 1.12
N LEU A 22 34.48 12.54 1.32
CA LEU A 22 35.33 11.64 2.10
C LEU A 22 36.50 11.07 1.28
N GLY A 23 36.30 10.94 -0.02
CA GLY A 23 37.30 10.48 -0.97
C GLY A 23 36.90 10.74 -2.40
N LYS A 24 37.89 10.93 -3.27
CA LYS A 24 37.69 11.15 -4.70
C LYS A 24 38.75 10.53 -5.55
N THR A 25 38.39 10.15 -6.77
CA THR A 25 39.31 9.72 -7.83
C THR A 25 38.71 10.05 -9.18
N SER A 26 39.50 10.06 -10.24
CA SER A 26 39.00 10.22 -11.59
C SER A 26 39.71 9.31 -12.60
N LYS A 27 39.05 9.14 -13.74
CA LYS A 27 39.59 8.46 -14.93
C LYS A 27 39.24 9.32 -16.14
N ALA A 28 40.19 9.47 -17.04
CA ALA A 28 40.01 10.16 -18.31
C ALA A 28 40.39 9.25 -19.46
N THR A 29 39.77 9.38 -20.60
CA THR A 29 40.24 8.79 -21.86
C THR A 29 41.48 9.53 -22.32
N PRO A 30 42.48 8.86 -22.92
CA PRO A 30 43.62 9.58 -23.52
C PRO A 30 43.13 10.66 -24.46
N PRO A 31 43.64 11.93 -24.33
CA PRO A 31 43.11 13.08 -25.08
C PRO A 31 43.19 12.96 -26.60
N ASP A 32 44.07 12.09 -27.11
CA ASP A 32 44.22 11.75 -28.53
C ASP A 32 43.09 10.82 -29.04
N ILE A 33 42.30 10.23 -28.15
CA ILE A 33 41.16 9.36 -28.47
C ILE A 33 39.85 10.11 -28.29
N TYR A 34 39.64 10.69 -27.09
CA TYR A 34 38.42 11.44 -26.76
C TYR A 34 38.65 12.28 -25.50
N HIS A 35 38.13 13.51 -25.49
CA HIS A 35 38.36 14.41 -24.37
C HIS A 35 37.19 14.35 -23.36
N ASP A 36 37.27 13.41 -22.42
CA ASP A 36 36.34 13.22 -21.33
C ASP A 36 37.02 12.96 -19.98
N GLU A 37 36.26 13.05 -18.90
CA GLU A 37 36.68 12.64 -17.56
C GLU A 37 35.50 12.11 -16.77
N THR A 38 35.68 10.95 -16.13
CA THR A 38 34.72 10.45 -15.13
C THR A 38 35.31 10.64 -13.74
N LYS A 39 34.60 11.41 -12.89
CA LYS A 39 34.95 11.67 -11.50
C LYS A 39 34.08 10.84 -10.56
N TYR A 40 34.74 10.25 -9.56
CA TYR A 40 34.09 9.41 -8.56
C TYR A 40 34.28 10.01 -7.17
N PHE A 41 33.20 10.09 -6.40
CA PHE A 41 33.18 10.66 -5.07
C PHE A 41 32.54 9.72 -4.07
N LEU A 42 33.15 9.55 -2.90
CA LEU A 42 32.50 9.02 -1.71
C LEU A 42 32.05 10.20 -0.87
N LEU A 43 30.76 10.26 -0.59
CA LEU A 43 30.09 11.41 0.01
C LEU A 43 29.42 11.05 1.33
N GLU A 44 29.45 11.99 2.29
CA GLU A 44 28.70 11.93 3.53
C GLU A 44 27.75 13.14 3.62
N CYS A 45 26.47 12.89 3.81
CA CYS A 45 25.45 13.93 3.96
C CYS A 45 25.65 14.70 5.28
N ASN A 46 25.80 16.02 5.22
CA ASN A 46 25.99 16.85 6.42
C ASN A 46 24.74 16.97 7.30
N GLY A 47 23.57 16.49 6.83
CA GLY A 47 22.34 16.53 7.58
C GLY A 47 22.01 15.23 8.32
N CYS A 48 22.33 14.08 7.74
CA CYS A 48 21.94 12.77 8.28
C CYS A 48 23.05 11.71 8.22
N GLU A 49 24.29 12.09 7.86
CA GLU A 49 25.46 11.21 7.80
C GLU A 49 25.36 10.03 6.82
N THR A 50 24.32 10.05 5.95
CA THR A 50 24.13 9.00 4.94
C THR A 50 25.28 9.03 3.93
N ILE A 51 25.88 7.87 3.73
CA ILE A 51 26.96 7.68 2.73
C ILE A 51 26.36 7.46 1.35
N ALA A 52 26.91 8.13 0.35
CA ALA A 52 26.58 7.97 -1.06
C ALA A 52 27.84 7.88 -1.91
N PHE A 53 27.72 7.19 -3.03
CA PHE A 53 28.72 7.20 -4.09
C PHE A 53 28.16 8.01 -5.26
N ARG A 54 28.95 8.98 -5.76
CA ARG A 54 28.55 9.82 -6.89
C ARG A 54 29.56 9.65 -8.02
N GLU A 55 29.02 9.50 -9.22
CA GLU A 55 29.76 9.47 -10.47
C GLU A 55 29.36 10.68 -11.31
N GLU A 56 30.33 11.42 -11.82
CA GLU A 56 30.16 12.54 -12.72
C GLU A 56 30.92 12.27 -14.01
N TYR A 57 30.21 12.17 -15.13
CA TYR A 57 30.81 12.09 -16.44
C TYR A 57 30.80 13.46 -17.09
N HIS A 58 31.98 13.95 -17.44
CA HIS A 58 32.23 15.23 -18.11
C HIS A 58 32.62 14.96 -19.57
N ASP A 59 31.81 15.44 -20.51
CA ASP A 59 32.13 15.38 -21.93
C ASP A 59 32.66 16.74 -22.39
N TYR A 60 33.96 16.82 -22.61
CA TYR A 60 34.62 18.05 -23.03
C TYR A 60 34.66 18.22 -24.56
N GLU A 61 34.11 17.29 -25.34
CA GLU A 61 33.92 17.42 -26.78
C GLU A 61 32.60 18.09 -27.14
N GLU A 62 31.62 17.98 -26.26
CA GLU A 62 30.32 18.62 -26.45
C GLU A 62 30.23 19.93 -25.66
N TYR A 63 29.71 21.00 -26.32
CA TYR A 63 29.49 22.30 -25.68
C TYR A 63 28.11 22.81 -26.03
N TYR A 64 27.45 23.47 -25.08
CA TYR A 64 26.21 24.21 -25.31
C TYR A 64 26.35 25.66 -24.79
N PRO A 65 25.80 26.65 -25.51
CA PRO A 65 25.87 28.05 -25.07
C PRO A 65 24.96 28.29 -23.85
N ILE A 66 25.47 28.98 -22.83
CA ILE A 66 24.71 29.49 -21.68
C ILE A 66 24.48 30.99 -21.77
N SER A 67 25.34 31.71 -22.50
CA SER A 67 25.19 33.13 -22.86
C SER A 67 25.84 33.39 -24.23
N GLU A 68 25.87 34.67 -24.70
CA GLU A 68 26.46 35.05 -25.99
C GLU A 68 27.94 34.65 -26.10
N ASP A 69 28.69 34.67 -24.96
CA ASP A 69 30.15 34.45 -24.93
C ASP A 69 30.55 33.26 -24.02
N GLU A 70 29.62 32.58 -23.35
CA GLU A 70 29.90 31.51 -22.41
C GLU A 70 29.33 30.15 -22.87
N TYR A 71 30.16 29.13 -22.78
CA TYR A 71 29.83 27.75 -23.13
C TYR A 71 30.10 26.85 -21.95
N GLU A 72 29.24 25.87 -21.73
CA GLU A 72 29.44 24.77 -20.77
C GLU A 72 29.44 23.43 -21.48
N HIS A 73 30.13 22.46 -20.90
CA HIS A 73 30.09 21.06 -21.34
C HIS A 73 29.02 20.29 -20.56
N PRO A 74 28.40 19.25 -21.15
CA PRO A 74 27.43 18.44 -20.46
C PRO A 74 28.10 17.62 -19.34
N ILE A 75 27.41 17.58 -18.18
CA ILE A 75 27.80 16.77 -17.05
C ILE A 75 26.65 15.82 -16.72
N SER A 76 26.90 14.51 -16.85
CA SER A 76 25.98 13.48 -16.37
C SER A 76 26.32 13.10 -14.94
N VAL A 77 25.33 13.08 -14.05
CA VAL A 77 25.50 12.75 -12.64
C VAL A 77 24.64 11.57 -12.25
N GLU A 78 25.31 10.54 -11.71
CA GLU A 78 24.65 9.38 -11.11
C GLU A 78 25.01 9.28 -9.63
N THR A 79 24.02 8.98 -8.79
CA THR A 79 24.22 8.79 -7.34
C THR A 79 23.75 7.42 -6.90
N TYR A 80 24.58 6.71 -6.15
CA TYR A 80 24.33 5.36 -5.67
C TYR A 80 24.27 5.29 -4.12
N PRO A 81 23.39 4.43 -3.55
CA PRO A 81 22.34 3.66 -4.21
C PRO A 81 21.29 4.53 -4.87
N HIS A 82 20.73 4.07 -6.00
CA HIS A 82 19.64 4.79 -6.65
C HIS A 82 18.41 4.85 -5.76
N PHE A 83 17.67 5.95 -5.84
CA PHE A 83 16.43 6.16 -5.11
C PHE A 83 15.47 7.02 -5.93
N ILE A 84 14.22 7.10 -5.50
CA ILE A 84 13.20 7.93 -6.16
C ILE A 84 13.15 9.26 -5.43
N LYS A 85 13.57 10.34 -6.09
CA LYS A 85 13.55 11.69 -5.52
C LYS A 85 12.11 12.13 -5.19
N ASN A 86 11.91 12.71 -4.00
CA ASN A 86 10.62 13.16 -3.48
C ASN A 86 9.58 12.04 -3.32
N HIS A 87 10.05 10.80 -3.14
CA HIS A 87 9.18 9.66 -2.88
C HIS A 87 9.89 8.65 -1.99
N VAL A 88 9.16 8.15 -1.00
CA VAL A 88 9.60 7.05 -0.14
C VAL A 88 8.69 5.87 -0.45
N PRO A 89 9.21 4.78 -1.01
CA PRO A 89 8.44 3.57 -1.25
C PRO A 89 7.83 3.02 0.03
N LEU A 90 6.68 2.34 -0.08
CA LEU A 90 6.07 1.67 1.05
C LEU A 90 7.00 0.56 1.56
N GLU A 91 7.21 0.55 2.88
CA GLU A 91 7.87 -0.54 3.58
C GLU A 91 6.81 -1.48 4.16
N PHE A 92 6.92 -2.76 3.83
CA PHE A 92 5.99 -3.78 4.29
C PHE A 92 6.69 -4.75 5.23
N SER A 93 6.15 -4.89 6.43
CA SER A 93 6.55 -5.91 7.39
C SER A 93 5.42 -6.94 7.49
N PHE A 94 5.44 -7.98 6.65
CA PHE A 94 4.54 -9.15 6.72
C PHE A 94 3.06 -8.94 6.32
N ASP A 95 2.67 -7.76 5.84
CA ASP A 95 1.26 -7.45 5.56
C ASP A 95 0.84 -7.73 4.10
N LEU A 96 1.80 -7.97 3.19
CA LEU A 96 1.53 -8.28 1.78
C LEU A 96 1.80 -9.73 1.43
N PRO A 97 1.00 -10.32 0.52
CA PRO A 97 1.35 -11.58 -0.11
C PRO A 97 2.69 -11.47 -0.85
N PRO A 98 3.59 -12.48 -0.73
CA PRO A 98 4.95 -12.40 -1.27
C PRO A 98 5.02 -12.05 -2.76
N ILE A 99 4.08 -12.55 -3.57
CA ILE A 99 4.06 -12.27 -5.02
C ILE A 99 3.71 -10.79 -5.30
N VAL A 100 2.79 -10.20 -4.54
CA VAL A 100 2.40 -8.80 -4.67
C VAL A 100 3.56 -7.90 -4.27
N GLU A 101 4.19 -8.20 -3.13
CA GLU A 101 5.35 -7.47 -2.62
C GLU A 101 6.52 -7.51 -3.60
N ASN A 102 6.85 -8.69 -4.14
CA ASN A 102 7.96 -8.85 -5.08
C ASN A 102 7.75 -8.03 -6.36
N ILE A 103 6.58 -8.12 -6.99
CA ILE A 103 6.29 -7.38 -8.22
C ILE A 103 6.31 -5.86 -7.97
N TYR A 104 5.79 -5.40 -6.82
CA TYR A 104 5.87 -4.00 -6.42
C TYR A 104 7.33 -3.56 -6.25
N LYS A 105 8.18 -4.31 -5.52
CA LYS A 105 9.61 -4.01 -5.34
C LYS A 105 10.37 -3.96 -6.66
N GLU A 106 10.12 -4.89 -7.58
CA GLU A 106 10.70 -4.87 -8.93
C GLU A 106 10.29 -3.61 -9.71
N SER A 107 9.03 -3.18 -9.57
CA SER A 107 8.54 -1.94 -10.18
C SER A 107 9.27 -0.71 -9.61
N ILE A 108 9.52 -0.66 -8.30
CA ILE A 108 10.30 0.39 -7.65
C ILE A 108 11.74 0.42 -8.19
N ILE A 109 12.39 -0.74 -8.31
CA ILE A 109 13.75 -0.85 -8.86
C ILE A 109 13.78 -0.32 -10.31
N ALA A 110 12.79 -0.67 -11.13
CA ALA A 110 12.70 -0.17 -12.49
C ALA A 110 12.56 1.37 -12.54
N ILE A 111 11.77 1.97 -11.65
CA ILE A 111 11.64 3.44 -11.52
C ILE A 111 12.98 4.06 -11.10
N GLN A 112 13.64 3.50 -10.09
CA GLN A 112 14.94 3.98 -9.60
C GLN A 112 16.00 4.01 -10.69
N ARG A 113 15.93 3.08 -11.65
CA ARG A 113 16.83 2.96 -12.80
C ARG A 113 16.37 3.72 -14.04
N GLY A 114 15.29 4.49 -13.96
CA GLY A 114 14.73 5.22 -15.11
C GLY A 114 14.10 4.32 -16.20
N ALA A 115 13.91 3.03 -15.92
CA ALA A 115 13.30 2.06 -16.83
C ALA A 115 11.76 2.18 -16.80
N TYR A 116 11.24 3.36 -17.15
CA TYR A 116 9.82 3.72 -16.95
C TYR A 116 8.85 2.83 -17.73
N THR A 117 9.23 2.31 -18.89
CA THR A 117 8.40 1.35 -19.64
C THR A 117 8.20 0.06 -18.87
N LEU A 118 9.29 -0.52 -18.32
CA LEU A 118 9.23 -1.71 -17.47
C LEU A 118 8.50 -1.45 -16.16
N ALA A 119 8.71 -0.28 -15.55
CA ALA A 119 7.97 0.14 -14.35
C ALA A 119 6.45 0.19 -14.60
N GLY A 120 6.00 0.74 -15.74
CA GLY A 120 4.59 0.77 -16.10
C GLY A 120 3.98 -0.63 -16.26
N LEU A 121 4.72 -1.57 -16.85
CA LEU A 121 4.34 -2.98 -16.93
C LEU A 121 4.27 -3.62 -15.55
N GLY A 122 5.26 -3.37 -14.70
CA GLY A 122 5.33 -3.87 -13.33
C GLY A 122 4.16 -3.38 -12.45
N LEU A 123 3.86 -2.07 -12.51
CA LEU A 123 2.72 -1.51 -11.76
C LEU A 123 1.38 -2.11 -12.23
N ARG A 124 1.20 -2.35 -13.53
CA ARG A 124 0.04 -3.09 -14.03
C ARG A 124 0.01 -4.52 -13.52
N ALA A 125 1.14 -5.22 -13.55
CA ALA A 125 1.26 -6.58 -13.03
C ALA A 125 0.99 -6.66 -11.52
N THR A 126 1.32 -5.62 -10.74
CA THR A 126 0.97 -5.51 -9.32
C THR A 126 -0.56 -5.53 -9.14
N ILE A 127 -1.32 -4.80 -9.95
CA ILE A 127 -2.80 -4.83 -9.91
C ILE A 127 -3.31 -6.23 -10.25
N GLU A 128 -2.72 -6.91 -11.24
CA GLU A 128 -3.10 -8.29 -11.58
C GLU A 128 -2.80 -9.26 -10.44
N ALA A 129 -1.68 -9.10 -9.75
CA ALA A 129 -1.31 -9.91 -8.59
C ALA A 129 -2.28 -9.70 -7.41
N ILE A 130 -2.68 -8.45 -7.12
CA ILE A 130 -3.71 -8.14 -6.12
C ILE A 130 -5.04 -8.84 -6.47
N CYS A 131 -5.46 -8.75 -7.74
CA CYS A 131 -6.67 -9.44 -8.18
C CYS A 131 -6.57 -10.97 -8.02
N ASN A 132 -5.39 -11.57 -8.22
CA ASN A 132 -5.18 -13.01 -8.01
C ASN A 132 -5.29 -13.38 -6.54
N ASP A 133 -4.62 -12.62 -5.68
CA ASP A 133 -4.65 -12.85 -4.23
C ASP A 133 -6.06 -12.71 -3.64
N LYS A 134 -6.80 -11.71 -4.09
CA LYS A 134 -8.19 -11.48 -3.64
C LYS A 134 -9.23 -12.29 -4.42
N GLU A 135 -8.80 -13.27 -5.21
CA GLU A 135 -9.68 -14.17 -5.99
C GLU A 135 -10.65 -13.41 -6.92
N ILE A 136 -10.28 -12.22 -7.36
CA ILE A 136 -11.10 -11.42 -8.28
C ILE A 136 -10.99 -12.01 -9.69
N THR A 137 -12.02 -12.72 -10.11
CA THR A 137 -12.09 -13.39 -11.41
C THR A 137 -12.44 -12.46 -12.57
N GLY A 138 -12.04 -12.84 -13.78
CA GLY A 138 -12.35 -12.12 -15.02
C GLY A 138 -11.41 -12.52 -16.15
N ARG A 139 -11.91 -12.57 -17.38
CA ARG A 139 -11.13 -12.97 -18.57
C ARG A 139 -9.97 -12.02 -18.92
N ASN A 140 -9.98 -10.81 -18.41
CA ASN A 140 -8.93 -9.82 -18.59
C ASN A 140 -8.92 -8.82 -17.41
N LEU A 141 -7.86 -8.02 -17.31
CA LEU A 141 -7.68 -7.04 -16.24
C LEU A 141 -8.80 -5.99 -16.19
N GLN A 142 -9.37 -5.60 -17.33
CA GLN A 142 -10.50 -4.66 -17.38
C GLN A 142 -11.71 -5.16 -16.57
N ILE A 143 -12.09 -6.42 -16.80
CA ILE A 143 -13.23 -7.04 -16.09
C ILE A 143 -12.89 -7.23 -14.62
N ARG A 144 -11.65 -7.62 -14.30
CA ARG A 144 -11.21 -7.78 -12.91
C ARG A 144 -11.26 -6.48 -12.13
N ILE A 145 -10.77 -5.37 -12.67
CA ILE A 145 -10.88 -4.03 -12.06
C ILE A 145 -12.36 -3.65 -11.83
N ASN A 146 -13.23 -3.89 -12.81
CA ASN A 146 -14.66 -3.63 -12.64
C ASN A 146 -15.29 -4.51 -11.54
N ASN A 147 -14.85 -5.76 -11.40
CA ASN A 147 -15.33 -6.67 -10.36
C ASN A 147 -14.84 -6.26 -8.96
N MET A 148 -13.61 -5.75 -8.80
CA MET A 148 -13.16 -5.12 -7.56
C MET A 148 -14.10 -3.99 -7.11
N SER A 149 -14.55 -3.16 -8.05
CA SER A 149 -15.49 -2.09 -7.75
C SER A 149 -16.89 -2.61 -7.38
N ARG A 150 -17.36 -3.66 -8.06
CA ARG A 150 -18.67 -4.28 -7.75
C ARG A 150 -18.70 -4.97 -6.41
N SER A 151 -17.58 -5.55 -5.97
CA SER A 151 -17.45 -6.14 -4.64
C SER A 151 -17.28 -5.12 -3.52
N GLY A 152 -17.23 -3.81 -3.83
CA GLY A 152 -17.02 -2.75 -2.85
C GLY A 152 -15.57 -2.59 -2.39
N MET A 153 -14.62 -3.37 -2.94
CA MET A 153 -13.20 -3.30 -2.56
C MET A 153 -12.54 -1.97 -2.91
N ILE A 154 -12.98 -1.36 -4.01
CA ILE A 154 -12.49 -0.06 -4.47
C ILE A 154 -13.63 0.88 -4.87
N SER A 155 -13.38 2.19 -4.78
CA SER A 155 -14.31 3.21 -5.22
C SER A 155 -14.45 3.28 -6.75
N LYS A 156 -15.51 3.95 -7.24
CA LYS A 156 -15.64 4.26 -8.68
C LYS A 156 -14.48 5.13 -9.20
N SER A 157 -13.98 6.05 -8.38
CA SER A 157 -12.83 6.89 -8.73
C SER A 157 -11.56 6.07 -8.87
N ASP A 158 -11.33 5.12 -7.97
CA ASP A 158 -10.16 4.24 -8.05
C ASP A 158 -10.25 3.30 -9.25
N THR A 159 -11.45 2.82 -9.59
CA THR A 159 -11.69 2.06 -10.82
C THR A 159 -11.18 2.80 -12.06
N GLN A 160 -11.49 4.09 -12.20
CA GLN A 160 -11.03 4.90 -13.33
C GLN A 160 -9.51 5.06 -13.34
N ARG A 161 -8.89 5.30 -12.18
CA ARG A 161 -7.44 5.42 -12.02
C ARG A 161 -6.72 4.12 -12.39
N LEU A 162 -7.24 2.97 -11.96
CA LEU A 162 -6.68 1.66 -12.30
C LEU A 162 -6.81 1.35 -13.79
N HIS A 163 -7.90 1.77 -14.44
CA HIS A 163 -8.00 1.68 -15.90
C HIS A 163 -6.96 2.54 -16.62
N ALA A 164 -6.62 3.73 -16.11
CA ALA A 164 -5.55 4.55 -16.70
C ALA A 164 -4.19 3.83 -16.62
N ILE A 165 -3.88 3.16 -15.49
CA ILE A 165 -2.66 2.34 -15.37
C ILE A 165 -2.71 1.16 -16.35
N ARG A 166 -3.86 0.50 -16.49
CA ARG A 166 -4.04 -0.59 -17.47
C ARG A 166 -3.76 -0.11 -18.90
N PHE A 167 -4.22 1.08 -19.30
CA PHE A 167 -3.92 1.66 -20.62
C PHE A 167 -2.42 1.93 -20.76
N MET A 168 -1.80 2.61 -19.80
CA MET A 168 -0.36 2.88 -19.81
C MET A 168 0.48 1.60 -19.95
N GLY A 169 0.12 0.53 -19.23
CA GLY A 169 0.80 -0.76 -19.33
C GLY A 169 0.57 -1.47 -20.65
N ASN A 170 -0.61 -1.35 -21.26
CA ASN A 170 -0.89 -1.89 -22.59
C ASN A 170 -0.08 -1.17 -23.67
N ASP A 171 -0.04 0.17 -23.63
CA ASP A 171 0.73 0.98 -24.57
C ASP A 171 2.23 0.64 -24.48
N ALA A 172 2.73 0.44 -23.27
CA ALA A 172 4.11 0.00 -23.02
C ALA A 172 4.41 -1.40 -23.60
N ALA A 173 3.45 -2.33 -23.53
CA ALA A 173 3.62 -3.70 -24.00
C ALA A 173 3.46 -3.86 -25.53
N HIS A 174 2.53 -3.15 -26.14
CA HIS A 174 2.12 -3.37 -27.53
C HIS A 174 2.61 -2.29 -28.51
N GLU A 175 2.72 -1.04 -28.07
CA GLU A 175 3.11 0.08 -28.94
C GLU A 175 4.58 0.47 -28.74
N ILE A 176 5.31 -0.16 -27.81
CA ILE A 176 6.70 0.16 -27.43
C ILE A 176 6.84 1.68 -27.14
N LYS A 177 5.77 2.29 -26.67
CA LYS A 177 5.73 3.71 -26.37
C LYS A 177 6.46 3.97 -25.04
N LYS A 178 7.46 4.83 -25.09
CA LYS A 178 8.22 5.20 -23.90
C LYS A 178 7.30 5.88 -22.88
N ALA A 179 7.12 5.25 -21.72
CA ALA A 179 6.34 5.84 -20.62
C ALA A 179 7.05 7.09 -20.08
N LYS A 180 6.27 8.15 -19.83
CA LYS A 180 6.81 9.38 -19.22
C LYS A 180 7.00 9.17 -17.71
N LYS A 181 8.08 9.73 -17.16
CA LYS A 181 8.39 9.68 -15.72
C LYS A 181 7.19 10.11 -14.87
N GLU A 182 6.57 11.24 -15.21
CA GLU A 182 5.47 11.83 -14.47
C GLU A 182 4.25 10.88 -14.42
N SER A 183 3.95 10.23 -15.55
CA SER A 183 2.84 9.27 -15.61
C SER A 183 3.08 8.04 -14.74
N VAL A 184 4.32 7.52 -14.75
CA VAL A 184 4.71 6.37 -13.93
C VAL A 184 4.70 6.73 -12.44
N MET A 185 5.14 7.94 -12.07
CA MET A 185 5.10 8.41 -10.68
C MET A 185 3.68 8.58 -10.14
N ILE A 186 2.74 9.02 -10.98
CA ILE A 186 1.31 9.07 -10.61
C ILE A 186 0.75 7.65 -10.47
N ALA A 187 1.09 6.76 -11.41
CA ALA A 187 0.66 5.36 -11.35
C ALA A 187 1.19 4.65 -10.09
N LEU A 188 2.44 4.91 -9.70
CA LEU A 188 3.01 4.40 -8.46
C LEU A 188 2.17 4.80 -7.25
N LYS A 189 1.86 6.09 -7.09
CA LYS A 189 1.03 6.58 -5.97
C LYS A 189 -0.36 5.95 -5.93
N ILE A 190 -0.96 5.68 -7.09
CA ILE A 190 -2.27 5.01 -7.18
C ILE A 190 -2.16 3.54 -6.74
N VAL A 191 -1.11 2.83 -7.17
CA VAL A 191 -0.87 1.44 -6.76
C VAL A 191 -0.57 1.35 -5.26
N GLU A 192 0.22 2.26 -4.72
CA GLU A 192 0.50 2.34 -3.27
C GLU A 192 -0.77 2.61 -2.47
N HIS A 193 -1.63 3.52 -2.93
CA HIS A 193 -2.94 3.74 -2.31
C HIS A 193 -3.79 2.46 -2.32
N LEU A 194 -3.78 1.70 -3.41
CA LEU A 194 -4.49 0.43 -3.49
C LEU A 194 -3.93 -0.60 -2.51
N LEU A 195 -2.59 -0.74 -2.42
CA LEU A 195 -1.93 -1.65 -1.48
C LEU A 195 -2.25 -1.30 -0.02
N LEU A 196 -2.19 -0.01 0.33
CA LEU A 196 -2.58 0.48 1.65
C LEU A 196 -4.04 0.14 1.97
N SER A 197 -4.96 0.41 1.03
CA SER A 197 -6.40 0.21 1.25
C SER A 197 -6.76 -1.27 1.39
N VAL A 198 -6.17 -2.14 0.56
CA VAL A 198 -6.57 -3.56 0.46
C VAL A 198 -5.93 -4.44 1.52
N TYR A 199 -4.73 -4.07 2.01
CA TYR A 199 -3.97 -4.92 2.93
C TYR A 199 -3.69 -4.26 4.28
N ILE A 200 -3.15 -3.04 4.27
CA ILE A 200 -2.63 -2.44 5.50
C ILE A 200 -3.77 -1.93 6.38
N PHE A 201 -4.65 -1.10 5.82
CA PHE A 201 -5.73 -0.51 6.61
C PHE A 201 -6.73 -1.55 7.10
N GLU A 202 -7.02 -2.60 6.32
CA GLU A 202 -7.90 -3.68 6.74
C GLU A 202 -7.36 -4.38 8.00
N ASN A 203 -6.04 -4.69 7.99
CA ASN A 203 -5.36 -5.29 9.14
C ASN A 203 -5.28 -4.36 10.36
N GLU A 204 -4.92 -3.10 10.16
CA GLU A 204 -4.78 -2.13 11.26
C GLU A 204 -6.14 -1.76 11.85
N VAL A 205 -7.14 -1.52 11.01
CA VAL A 205 -8.51 -1.21 11.46
C VAL A 205 -9.06 -2.35 12.32
N SER A 206 -8.90 -3.60 11.88
CA SER A 206 -9.40 -4.76 12.64
C SER A 206 -8.74 -4.92 14.01
N LYS A 207 -7.46 -4.49 14.16
CA LYS A 207 -6.71 -4.58 15.42
C LYS A 207 -7.00 -3.44 16.39
N TYR A 208 -7.21 -2.22 15.89
CA TYR A 208 -7.19 -1.01 16.73
C TYR A 208 -8.50 -0.23 16.73
N LEU A 209 -9.40 -0.48 15.79
CA LEU A 209 -10.66 0.25 15.67
C LEU A 209 -11.87 -0.68 15.77
N GLU A 210 -12.96 -0.15 16.31
CA GLU A 210 -14.26 -0.83 16.29
C GLU A 210 -14.93 -0.57 14.95
N THR A 211 -15.06 -1.62 14.12
CA THR A 211 -15.76 -1.54 12.83
C THR A 211 -17.25 -1.73 12.99
N PRO A 212 -18.09 -1.21 12.08
CA PRO A 212 -19.48 -1.61 11.97
C PRO A 212 -19.63 -3.14 11.87
N ILE A 213 -20.77 -3.65 12.33
CA ILE A 213 -21.13 -5.07 12.29
C ILE A 213 -22.31 -5.19 11.33
N SER A 214 -22.14 -5.99 10.30
CA SER A 214 -23.16 -6.20 9.25
C SER A 214 -23.65 -7.64 9.17
N THR A 215 -22.87 -8.59 9.71
CA THR A 215 -23.18 -10.01 9.67
C THR A 215 -23.15 -10.66 11.05
N LEU A 216 -23.88 -11.76 11.19
CA LEU A 216 -23.87 -12.51 12.46
C LEU A 216 -22.49 -13.14 12.74
N ASP A 217 -21.75 -13.53 11.72
CA ASP A 217 -20.40 -14.08 11.90
C ASP A 217 -19.42 -13.08 12.51
N GLU A 218 -19.54 -11.79 12.16
CA GLU A 218 -18.78 -10.71 12.79
C GLU A 218 -19.21 -10.45 14.24
N LEU A 219 -20.47 -10.75 14.56
CA LEU A 219 -21.06 -10.54 15.88
C LEU A 219 -20.72 -11.66 16.86
N ILE A 220 -20.69 -12.92 16.42
CA ILE A 220 -20.48 -14.11 17.27
C ILE A 220 -19.26 -13.98 18.20
N PRO A 221 -18.06 -13.57 17.75
CA PRO A 221 -16.92 -13.43 18.64
C PRO A 221 -17.12 -12.41 19.79
N ILE A 222 -17.94 -11.39 19.54
CA ILE A 222 -18.31 -10.38 20.53
C ILE A 222 -19.29 -10.95 21.53
N LEU A 223 -20.30 -11.69 21.09
CA LEU A 223 -21.24 -12.41 21.94
C LEU A 223 -20.50 -13.41 22.84
N ASP A 224 -19.61 -14.20 22.26
CA ASP A 224 -18.79 -15.18 22.98
C ASP A 224 -17.96 -14.55 24.11
N LYS A 225 -17.35 -13.39 23.84
CA LYS A 225 -16.60 -12.67 24.86
C LYS A 225 -17.49 -12.16 25.98
N LYS A 226 -18.69 -11.71 25.66
CA LYS A 226 -19.66 -11.22 26.66
C LYS A 226 -20.28 -12.34 27.50
N LEU A 227 -20.59 -13.48 26.87
CA LEU A 227 -21.12 -14.63 27.55
C LEU A 227 -20.18 -15.19 28.64
N LYS A 228 -18.86 -15.02 28.48
CA LYS A 228 -17.88 -15.41 29.52
C LYS A 228 -18.03 -14.65 30.84
N VAL A 229 -18.64 -13.45 30.81
CA VAL A 229 -18.81 -12.57 31.97
C VAL A 229 -20.23 -12.62 32.53
N ILE A 230 -21.17 -13.24 31.82
CA ILE A 230 -22.58 -13.38 32.24
C ILE A 230 -22.74 -14.64 33.11
N ASP A 231 -23.44 -14.52 34.23
CA ASP A 231 -23.77 -15.64 35.11
C ASP A 231 -24.67 -16.66 34.41
N SER A 232 -24.45 -17.94 34.69
CA SER A 232 -25.13 -19.08 34.02
C SER A 232 -26.67 -19.10 34.17
N ASP A 233 -27.17 -18.47 35.21
CA ASP A 233 -28.64 -18.44 35.47
C ASP A 233 -29.33 -17.17 34.99
N SER A 234 -28.58 -16.25 34.36
CA SER A 234 -29.12 -14.99 33.90
C SER A 234 -29.90 -15.15 32.60
N THR A 235 -31.07 -14.50 32.52
CA THR A 235 -31.81 -14.31 31.29
C THR A 235 -31.62 -12.91 30.75
N PHE A 236 -31.54 -12.76 29.46
CA PHE A 236 -31.28 -11.48 28.80
C PHE A 236 -31.92 -11.40 27.43
N THR A 237 -32.17 -10.17 26.96
CA THR A 237 -32.56 -9.91 25.57
C THR A 237 -31.32 -9.72 24.70
N PHE A 238 -31.51 -9.82 23.37
CA PHE A 238 -30.43 -9.57 22.41
C PHE A 238 -29.76 -8.21 22.61
N VAL A 239 -30.55 -7.16 22.85
CA VAL A 239 -30.06 -5.81 23.12
C VAL A 239 -29.25 -5.73 24.42
N LYS A 240 -29.66 -6.42 25.47
CA LYS A 240 -28.88 -6.49 26.74
C LYS A 240 -27.59 -7.23 26.56
N LEU A 241 -27.56 -8.34 25.79
CA LEU A 241 -26.38 -9.10 25.48
C LEU A 241 -25.40 -8.24 24.68
N LEU A 242 -25.85 -7.50 23.69
CA LEU A 242 -25.00 -6.59 22.90
C LEU A 242 -24.36 -5.48 23.75
N GLY A 243 -25.13 -4.91 24.70
CA GLY A 243 -24.64 -3.79 25.52
C GLY A 243 -24.06 -2.65 24.65
N THR A 244 -22.82 -2.22 24.92
CA THR A 244 -22.18 -1.15 24.15
C THR A 244 -21.89 -1.50 22.68
N ALA A 245 -21.80 -2.79 22.33
CA ALA A 245 -21.58 -3.21 20.94
C ALA A 245 -22.78 -2.89 20.02
N LYS A 246 -23.98 -2.64 20.57
CA LYS A 246 -25.16 -2.24 19.81
C LYS A 246 -24.88 -1.05 18.87
N ARG A 247 -24.06 -0.09 19.28
CA ARG A 247 -23.71 1.10 18.48
C ARG A 247 -22.97 0.75 17.16
N ARG A 248 -22.41 -0.44 17.07
CA ARG A 248 -21.69 -0.92 15.88
C ARG A 248 -22.59 -1.52 14.83
N ILE A 249 -23.85 -1.84 15.19
CA ILE A 249 -24.87 -2.31 14.25
C ILE A 249 -25.61 -1.09 13.75
N LEU A 250 -25.29 -0.64 12.53
CA LEU A 250 -25.85 0.58 11.94
C LEU A 250 -27.25 0.33 11.38
N GLU A 251 -27.45 -0.86 10.79
CA GLU A 251 -28.70 -1.30 10.17
C GLU A 251 -28.89 -2.80 10.39
N GLY A 252 -30.12 -3.30 10.28
CA GLY A 252 -30.45 -4.73 10.30
C GLY A 252 -30.39 -5.42 11.67
N MET A 253 -30.63 -4.69 12.78
CA MET A 253 -30.62 -5.27 14.13
C MET A 253 -31.61 -6.45 14.24
N ASP A 254 -32.81 -6.29 13.74
CA ASP A 254 -33.90 -7.32 13.80
C ASP A 254 -33.53 -8.53 12.92
N SER A 255 -32.86 -8.31 11.82
CA SER A 255 -32.37 -9.40 10.93
C SER A 255 -31.30 -10.23 11.62
N LEU A 256 -30.35 -9.59 12.31
CA LEU A 256 -29.28 -10.27 13.06
C LEU A 256 -29.87 -11.05 14.26
N GLU A 257 -30.86 -10.51 14.96
CA GLU A 257 -31.57 -11.21 16.04
C GLU A 257 -32.31 -12.44 15.50
N THR A 258 -32.99 -12.29 14.37
CA THR A 258 -33.73 -13.40 13.72
C THR A 258 -32.79 -14.49 13.28
N GLU A 259 -31.65 -14.13 12.65
CA GLU A 259 -30.63 -15.08 12.24
C GLU A 259 -29.99 -15.80 13.45
N LEU A 260 -29.74 -15.09 14.55
CA LEU A 260 -29.21 -15.68 15.78
C LEU A 260 -30.19 -16.71 16.35
N ILE A 261 -31.48 -16.39 16.42
CA ILE A 261 -32.55 -17.30 16.88
C ILE A 261 -32.55 -18.56 16.02
N GLN A 262 -32.46 -18.39 14.70
CA GLN A 262 -32.42 -19.52 13.77
C GLN A 262 -31.20 -20.41 14.02
N ARG A 263 -29.99 -19.84 14.14
CA ARG A 263 -28.76 -20.61 14.42
C ARG A 263 -28.82 -21.37 15.75
N VAL A 264 -29.40 -20.78 16.77
CA VAL A 264 -29.61 -21.43 18.07
C VAL A 264 -30.57 -22.60 17.93
N ASN A 265 -31.71 -22.42 17.25
CA ASN A 265 -32.71 -23.48 17.05
C ASN A 265 -32.19 -24.63 16.18
N ASP A 266 -31.35 -24.33 15.20
CA ASP A 266 -30.72 -25.30 14.30
C ASP A 266 -29.50 -26.02 14.96
N GLY A 267 -29.13 -25.65 16.19
CA GLY A 267 -27.97 -26.20 16.90
C GLY A 267 -26.61 -25.74 16.36
N ASN A 268 -26.60 -24.71 15.52
CA ASN A 268 -25.37 -24.14 14.94
C ASN A 268 -24.71 -23.07 15.85
N TYR A 269 -25.34 -22.74 16.97
CA TYR A 269 -24.78 -21.91 18.03
C TYR A 269 -25.33 -22.39 19.38
N ASP A 270 -24.50 -23.07 20.15
CA ASP A 270 -24.84 -23.85 21.34
C ASP A 270 -24.59 -23.14 22.69
N LYS A 271 -24.10 -21.88 22.65
CA LYS A 271 -23.72 -21.14 23.87
C LYS A 271 -24.90 -20.43 24.55
N ILE A 272 -26.02 -20.32 23.87
CA ILE A 272 -27.26 -19.74 24.42
C ILE A 272 -28.47 -20.58 24.00
N GLU A 273 -29.52 -20.48 24.77
CA GLU A 273 -30.83 -21.12 24.50
C GLU A 273 -31.90 -20.04 24.43
N VAL A 274 -32.85 -20.25 23.54
CA VAL A 274 -34.06 -19.41 23.46
C VAL A 274 -34.95 -19.79 24.64
N THR A 275 -35.42 -18.80 25.41
CA THR A 275 -36.26 -19.03 26.59
C THR A 275 -37.54 -18.16 26.58
N ALA A 276 -38.51 -18.53 27.41
CA ALA A 276 -39.69 -17.73 27.62
C ALA A 276 -39.37 -16.44 28.38
N GLN A 277 -40.21 -15.47 28.23
CA GLN A 277 -40.10 -14.19 28.93
C GLN A 277 -40.23 -14.43 30.46
N PRO A 278 -39.31 -13.87 31.27
CA PRO A 278 -39.42 -13.95 32.72
C PRO A 278 -40.70 -13.26 33.27
N ASP A 279 -41.30 -13.84 34.31
CA ASP A 279 -42.44 -13.28 34.96
C ASP A 279 -42.22 -11.84 35.44
N GLY A 280 -43.17 -10.95 35.17
CA GLY A 280 -43.11 -9.55 35.59
C GLY A 280 -42.40 -8.59 34.64
N THR A 281 -41.95 -9.05 33.48
CA THR A 281 -41.38 -8.18 32.44
C THR A 281 -42.44 -7.81 31.39
N THR A 282 -42.37 -6.55 30.86
CA THR A 282 -43.33 -6.02 29.85
C THR A 282 -42.73 -5.88 28.48
N GLU A 283 -41.46 -6.24 28.27
CA GLU A 283 -40.73 -6.12 26.97
C GLU A 283 -41.16 -7.26 26.05
N SER A 284 -41.65 -6.96 24.87
CA SER A 284 -42.06 -7.94 23.83
C SER A 284 -40.88 -8.46 22.99
N SER A 285 -39.70 -8.57 23.59
CA SER A 285 -38.45 -9.03 22.91
C SER A 285 -38.24 -10.52 23.17
N GLN A 286 -37.48 -11.19 22.26
CA GLN A 286 -37.05 -12.57 22.51
C GLN A 286 -36.01 -12.61 23.66
N TRP A 287 -36.18 -13.59 24.55
CA TRP A 287 -35.31 -13.83 25.68
C TRP A 287 -34.40 -15.03 25.43
N PHE A 288 -33.18 -14.91 25.96
CA PHE A 288 -32.15 -15.93 25.89
C PHE A 288 -31.63 -16.26 27.28
N LYS A 289 -31.12 -17.47 27.44
CA LYS A 289 -30.40 -17.93 28.62
C LYS A 289 -29.06 -18.50 28.18
N LYS A 290 -28.01 -18.36 29.01
CA LYS A 290 -26.72 -19.01 28.75
C LYS A 290 -26.89 -20.52 28.86
N ALA A 291 -26.39 -21.27 27.88
CA ALA A 291 -26.42 -22.73 27.88
C ALA A 291 -25.51 -23.30 28.99
N ALA A 292 -25.98 -24.39 29.62
CA ALA A 292 -25.22 -25.05 30.69
C ALA A 292 -23.93 -25.66 30.12
N GLY A 293 -22.77 -25.16 30.56
CA GLY A 293 -21.45 -25.65 30.13
C GLY A 293 -20.72 -24.77 29.10
N SER A 294 -21.25 -23.58 28.77
CA SER A 294 -20.61 -22.63 27.83
C SER A 294 -19.76 -21.58 28.54
#